data_828d964a00912849e36cbb9c4b7e9a3b
#
_entry.id   828d964a00912849e36cbb9c4b7e9a3b
#
_cell.length_a   1.000
_cell.length_b   1.000
_cell.length_c   1.000
_cell.angle_alpha   90.00
_cell.angle_beta   90.00
_cell.angle_gamma   90.00
#
_symmetry.space_group_name_H-M   'P 1'
#
loop_
_entity.id
_entity.type
_entity.pdbx_description
1 polymer ?
#
loop_
_entity_poly.entity_id
_entity_poly.type
_entity_poly.pdbx_seq_one_letter_code
_entity_poly.pdbx_strand_id
1 'polypeptide(L)'
;LNSYENRVYQVGIEDETPIVAKFYRPGRWSNEAILEEHQFSKELADRDIPVVAPFERDGKTLFEHAGFRFALFPRRGGRAPEPGNLDQLYRLGQLLGRMHAVSASRPFEHRETLNAQHFGHESLATLLEGDFVPKSLLPAYESVARDLLKRVDDVFARTEFQPIRLH
;
A
#
# COMPACT_ATOMS: atom_id res chain seq x y z
N LEU A 1 -9.78 14.70 0.00
CA LEU A 1 -8.42 14.32 0.33
C LEU A 1 -7.71 13.82 -0.93
N ASN A 2 -6.44 14.17 -1.10
CA ASN A 2 -5.68 13.70 -2.26
C ASN A 2 -5.44 12.19 -2.15
N SER A 3 -5.83 11.46 -3.19
CA SER A 3 -5.59 10.04 -3.31
C SER A 3 -5.44 9.69 -4.78
N TYR A 4 -4.39 8.98 -5.12
CA TYR A 4 -4.08 8.61 -6.49
C TYR A 4 -4.87 7.36 -6.95
N GLU A 5 -4.89 6.32 -6.14
CA GLU A 5 -5.55 5.04 -6.48
C GLU A 5 -7.02 4.98 -6.06
N ASN A 6 -7.35 5.55 -4.92
CA ASN A 6 -8.66 5.45 -4.31
C ASN A 6 -9.34 6.83 -4.28
N ARG A 7 -10.63 6.87 -4.05
CA ARG A 7 -11.34 8.12 -3.75
C ARG A 7 -11.50 8.23 -2.23
N VAL A 8 -10.94 9.28 -1.64
CA VAL A 8 -10.96 9.50 -0.19
C VAL A 8 -11.65 10.80 0.13
N TYR A 9 -12.73 10.72 0.90
CA TYR A 9 -13.56 11.85 1.29
C TYR A 9 -13.58 12.00 2.81
N GLN A 10 -13.55 13.24 3.26
CA GLN A 10 -13.96 13.56 4.62
C GLN A 10 -15.47 13.79 4.60
N VAL A 11 -16.19 13.09 5.47
CA VAL A 11 -17.64 13.15 5.59
C VAL A 11 -17.97 13.78 6.94
N GLY A 12 -18.68 14.90 6.91
CA GLY A 12 -19.25 15.50 8.11
C GLY A 12 -20.46 14.70 8.57
N ILE A 13 -20.57 14.50 9.87
CA ILE A 13 -21.74 13.90 10.52
C ILE A 13 -22.28 14.98 11.44
N GLU A 14 -23.59 15.19 11.42
CA GLU A 14 -24.25 16.19 12.25
C GLU A 14 -23.99 15.86 13.74
N ASP A 15 -23.52 16.86 14.49
CA ASP A 15 -23.19 16.77 15.91
C ASP A 15 -22.09 15.74 16.29
N GLU A 16 -21.36 15.18 15.33
CA GLU A 16 -20.31 14.19 15.58
C GLU A 16 -18.97 14.58 14.94
N THR A 17 -17.90 13.86 15.34
CA THR A 17 -16.60 14.01 14.70
C THR A 17 -16.65 13.50 13.27
N PRO A 18 -16.17 14.27 12.27
CA PRO A 18 -16.11 13.83 10.89
C PRO A 18 -15.34 12.52 10.74
N ILE A 19 -15.76 11.70 9.80
CA ILE A 19 -15.11 10.45 9.42
C ILE A 19 -14.44 10.56 8.05
N VAL A 20 -13.63 9.57 7.71
CA VAL A 20 -13.04 9.43 6.37
C VAL A 20 -13.62 8.21 5.70
N ALA A 21 -14.19 8.40 4.49
CA ALA A 21 -14.66 7.32 3.63
C ALA A 21 -13.65 7.10 2.50
N LYS A 22 -13.09 5.89 2.42
CA LYS A 22 -12.16 5.45 1.36
C LYS A 22 -12.91 4.50 0.44
N PHE A 23 -13.12 4.93 -0.81
CA PHE A 23 -13.70 4.11 -1.87
C PHE A 23 -12.58 3.44 -2.66
N TYR A 24 -12.64 2.13 -2.79
CA TYR A 24 -11.66 1.35 -3.51
C TYR A 24 -11.92 1.36 -5.01
N ARG A 25 -10.85 1.55 -5.79
CA ARG A 25 -10.92 1.50 -7.24
C ARG A 25 -11.41 0.12 -7.70
N PRO A 26 -12.45 0.04 -8.55
CA PRO A 26 -12.91 -1.23 -9.10
C PRO A 26 -11.79 -1.99 -9.82
N GLY A 27 -11.72 -3.30 -9.62
CA GLY A 27 -10.77 -4.18 -10.30
C GLY A 27 -9.30 -4.07 -9.86
N ARG A 28 -8.95 -3.15 -8.92
CA ARG A 28 -7.56 -2.98 -8.50
C ARG A 28 -7.12 -4.00 -7.46
N TRP A 29 -7.94 -4.25 -6.46
CA TRP A 29 -7.67 -5.19 -5.37
C TRP A 29 -8.84 -6.15 -5.19
N SER A 30 -8.56 -7.39 -4.81
CA SER A 30 -9.61 -8.31 -4.37
C SER A 30 -10.17 -7.92 -3.00
N ASN A 31 -11.31 -8.47 -2.61
CA ASN A 31 -11.87 -8.24 -1.27
C ASN A 31 -10.94 -8.79 -0.19
N GLU A 32 -10.35 -9.95 -0.44
CA GLU A 32 -9.43 -10.64 0.44
C GLU A 32 -8.19 -9.77 0.69
N ALA A 33 -7.58 -9.19 -0.35
CA ALA A 33 -6.43 -8.30 -0.23
C ALA A 33 -6.75 -7.01 0.54
N ILE A 34 -7.97 -6.46 0.39
CA ILE A 34 -8.41 -5.29 1.15
C ILE A 34 -8.63 -5.66 2.63
N LEU A 35 -9.31 -6.78 2.89
CA LEU A 35 -9.57 -7.25 4.26
C LEU A 35 -8.28 -7.61 4.99
N GLU A 36 -7.29 -8.12 4.29
CA GLU A 36 -5.95 -8.40 4.82
C GLU A 36 -5.22 -7.13 5.27
N GLU A 37 -5.33 -6.02 4.49
CA GLU A 37 -4.84 -4.68 4.89
C GLU A 37 -5.56 -4.18 6.15
N HIS A 38 -6.88 -4.32 6.18
CA HIS A 38 -7.69 -3.92 7.34
C HIS A 38 -7.29 -4.67 8.60
N GLN A 39 -7.14 -5.99 8.49
CA GLN A 39 -6.72 -6.82 9.60
C GLN A 39 -5.31 -6.48 10.09
N PHE A 40 -4.39 -6.23 9.18
CA PHE A 40 -3.04 -5.80 9.53
C PHE A 40 -3.05 -4.45 10.26
N SER A 41 -3.83 -3.49 9.79
CA SER A 41 -4.00 -2.20 10.47
C SER A 41 -4.57 -2.36 11.89
N LYS A 42 -5.57 -3.26 12.05
CA LYS A 42 -6.12 -3.59 13.37
C LYS A 42 -5.07 -4.25 14.27
N GLU A 43 -4.31 -5.21 13.74
CA GLU A 43 -3.23 -5.90 14.47
C GLU A 43 -2.16 -4.92 14.97
N LEU A 44 -1.82 -3.90 14.19
CA LEU A 44 -0.90 -2.83 14.59
C LEU A 44 -1.51 -1.96 15.71
N ALA A 45 -2.78 -1.58 15.56
CA ALA A 45 -3.49 -0.79 16.56
C ALA A 45 -3.63 -1.53 17.90
N ASP A 46 -3.93 -2.82 17.88
CA ASP A 46 -4.04 -3.69 19.07
C ASP A 46 -2.70 -3.85 19.82
N ARG A 47 -1.58 -3.46 19.18
CA ARG A 47 -0.23 -3.41 19.77
C ARG A 47 0.25 -1.98 20.08
N ASP A 48 -0.69 -1.05 20.24
CA ASP A 48 -0.42 0.36 20.54
C ASP A 48 0.54 1.04 19.53
N ILE A 49 0.49 0.61 18.26
CA ILE A 49 1.15 1.32 17.17
C ILE A 49 0.15 2.34 16.61
N PRO A 50 0.51 3.63 16.51
CA PRO A 50 -0.41 4.70 16.14
C PRO A 50 -0.76 4.69 14.64
N VAL A 51 -1.56 3.71 14.25
CA VAL A 51 -2.13 3.58 12.90
C VAL A 51 -3.63 3.90 12.92
N VAL A 52 -4.17 4.20 11.75
CA VAL A 52 -5.60 4.47 11.58
C VAL A 52 -6.27 3.23 10.99
N ALA A 53 -6.78 2.34 11.87
CA ALA A 53 -7.55 1.19 11.46
C ALA A 53 -8.99 1.57 11.06
N PRO A 54 -9.63 0.84 10.13
CA PRO A 54 -11.01 1.09 9.74
C PRO A 54 -11.98 0.78 10.88
N PHE A 55 -13.13 1.46 10.87
CA PHE A 55 -14.24 1.11 11.75
C PHE A 55 -14.81 -0.27 11.39
N GLU A 56 -15.12 -1.03 12.43
CA GLU A 56 -15.85 -2.29 12.31
C GLU A 56 -17.33 -2.07 12.67
N ARG A 57 -18.23 -2.54 11.81
CA ARG A 57 -19.67 -2.55 12.06
C ARG A 57 -20.25 -3.92 11.69
N ASP A 58 -20.92 -4.55 12.61
CA ASP A 58 -21.51 -5.90 12.46
C ASP A 58 -20.45 -6.93 11.98
N GLY A 59 -19.25 -6.88 12.52
CA GLY A 59 -18.12 -7.74 12.17
C GLY A 59 -17.49 -7.47 10.80
N LYS A 60 -17.82 -6.35 10.14
CA LYS A 60 -17.32 -5.97 8.82
C LYS A 60 -16.59 -4.64 8.85
N THR A 61 -15.51 -4.57 8.09
CA THR A 61 -14.73 -3.34 7.86
C THR A 61 -14.79 -2.88 6.40
N LEU A 62 -15.19 -3.77 5.48
CA LEU A 62 -15.40 -3.49 4.06
C LEU A 62 -16.90 -3.54 3.76
N PHE A 63 -17.40 -2.48 3.16
CA PHE A 63 -18.80 -2.29 2.81
C PHE A 63 -18.95 -2.14 1.30
N GLU A 64 -20.16 -2.39 0.82
CA GLU A 64 -20.53 -2.16 -0.58
C GLU A 64 -21.86 -1.39 -0.67
N HIS A 65 -21.90 -0.41 -1.55
CA HIS A 65 -23.11 0.32 -1.90
C HIS A 65 -23.08 0.74 -3.37
N ALA A 66 -24.16 0.48 -4.09
CA ALA A 66 -24.30 0.80 -5.51
C ALA A 66 -23.13 0.31 -6.39
N GLY A 67 -22.58 -0.87 -6.08
CA GLY A 67 -21.44 -1.47 -6.79
C GLY A 67 -20.07 -0.89 -6.43
N PHE A 68 -19.99 0.01 -5.45
CA PHE A 68 -18.73 0.56 -4.96
C PHE A 68 -18.37 0.00 -3.60
N ARG A 69 -17.14 -0.52 -3.48
CA ARG A 69 -16.58 -0.97 -2.21
C ARG A 69 -15.97 0.21 -1.47
N PHE A 70 -16.20 0.27 -0.16
CA PHE A 70 -15.64 1.33 0.68
C PHE A 70 -15.37 0.86 2.11
N ALA A 71 -14.53 1.61 2.80
CA ALA A 71 -14.30 1.48 4.23
C ALA A 71 -14.36 2.85 4.90
N LEU A 72 -14.69 2.85 6.18
CA LEU A 72 -14.82 4.05 6.99
C LEU A 72 -13.72 4.08 8.05
N PHE A 73 -13.11 5.25 8.24
CA PHE A 73 -11.99 5.43 9.15
C PHE A 73 -12.24 6.61 10.08
N PRO A 74 -11.72 6.59 11.31
CA PRO A 74 -11.71 7.78 12.15
C PRO A 74 -10.82 8.86 11.50
N ARG A 75 -11.30 10.10 11.54
CA ARG A 75 -10.47 11.23 11.13
C ARG A 75 -9.39 11.47 12.18
N ARG A 76 -8.13 11.37 11.79
CA ARG A 76 -6.97 11.70 12.62
C ARG A 76 -6.18 12.83 11.98
N GLY A 77 -5.82 13.82 12.81
CA GLY A 77 -4.90 14.86 12.41
C GLY A 77 -3.46 14.40 12.58
N GLY A 78 -2.56 15.06 11.89
CA GLY A 78 -1.11 14.85 12.03
C GLY A 78 -0.34 15.91 11.25
N ARG A 79 0.96 15.97 11.52
CA ARG A 79 1.92 16.79 10.79
C ARG A 79 3.01 15.89 10.24
N ALA A 80 3.49 16.20 9.04
CA ALA A 80 4.67 15.53 8.50
C ALA A 80 5.88 15.80 9.41
N PRO A 81 6.76 14.82 9.64
CA PRO A 81 7.98 15.05 10.38
C PRO A 81 8.87 16.04 9.61
N GLU A 82 9.54 16.90 10.34
CA GLU A 82 10.49 17.86 9.77
C GLU A 82 11.82 17.14 9.47
N PRO A 83 12.32 17.17 8.22
CA PRO A 83 13.54 16.44 7.83
C PRO A 83 14.77 16.79 8.63
N GLY A 84 14.86 18.01 9.17
CA GLY A 84 15.96 18.46 10.03
C GLY A 84 15.81 18.14 11.52
N ASN A 85 14.69 17.60 11.94
CA ASN A 85 14.42 17.30 13.34
C ASN A 85 14.78 15.85 13.69
N LEU A 86 15.99 15.67 14.23
CA LEU A 86 16.53 14.34 14.53
C LEU A 86 15.69 13.55 15.56
N ASP A 87 15.08 14.23 16.53
CA ASP A 87 14.22 13.58 17.53
C ASP A 87 12.95 13.03 16.89
N GLN A 88 12.35 13.77 15.95
CA GLN A 88 11.20 13.27 15.20
C GLN A 88 11.57 12.09 14.30
N LEU A 89 12.72 12.16 13.62
CA LEU A 89 13.21 11.06 12.79
C LEU A 89 13.53 9.81 13.62
N TYR A 90 14.13 9.98 14.80
CA TYR A 90 14.39 8.88 15.72
C TYR A 90 13.09 8.19 16.16
N ARG A 91 12.08 8.97 16.58
CA ARG A 91 10.76 8.43 16.95
C ARG A 91 10.09 7.72 15.77
N LEU A 92 10.18 8.27 14.57
CA LEU A 92 9.67 7.61 13.35
C LEU A 92 10.37 6.27 13.12
N GLY A 93 11.71 6.22 13.27
CA GLY A 93 12.48 4.99 13.16
C GLY A 93 12.05 3.93 14.20
N GLN A 94 11.80 4.34 15.44
CA GLN A 94 11.29 3.44 16.49
C GLN A 94 9.90 2.88 16.13
N LEU A 95 8.98 3.72 15.60
CA LEU A 95 7.66 3.28 15.16
C LEU A 95 7.74 2.29 14.00
N LEU A 96 8.58 2.58 13.00
CA LEU A 96 8.84 1.67 11.88
C LEU A 96 9.42 0.34 12.35
N GLY A 97 10.39 0.36 13.29
CA GLY A 97 10.95 -0.86 13.85
C GLY A 97 9.89 -1.72 14.57
N ARG A 98 9.01 -1.10 15.36
CA ARG A 98 7.88 -1.80 16.00
C ARG A 98 6.91 -2.38 14.96
N MET A 99 6.59 -1.62 13.92
CA MET A 99 5.74 -2.07 12.82
C MET A 99 6.37 -3.27 12.10
N HIS A 100 7.67 -3.21 11.79
CA HIS A 100 8.39 -4.30 11.14
C HIS A 100 8.42 -5.58 12.01
N ALA A 101 8.56 -5.46 13.32
CA ALA A 101 8.49 -6.60 14.22
C ALA A 101 7.13 -7.32 14.16
N VAL A 102 6.04 -6.56 14.08
CA VAL A 102 4.70 -7.12 13.85
C VAL A 102 4.57 -7.68 12.44
N SER A 103 5.10 -6.98 11.45
CA SER A 103 5.05 -7.37 10.03
C SER A 103 5.72 -8.70 9.74
N ALA A 104 6.82 -9.00 10.45
CA ALA A 104 7.58 -10.23 10.30
C ALA A 104 6.90 -11.49 10.89
N SER A 105 5.81 -11.32 11.66
CA SER A 105 5.16 -12.45 12.35
C SER A 105 4.46 -13.43 11.41
N ARG A 106 4.00 -12.98 10.25
CA ARG A 106 3.35 -13.78 9.19
C ARG A 106 3.35 -13.02 7.87
N PRO A 107 3.32 -13.70 6.71
CA PRO A 107 3.16 -13.05 5.41
C PRO A 107 1.72 -12.55 5.18
N PHE A 108 1.52 -11.78 4.12
CA PHE A 108 0.23 -11.64 3.46
C PHE A 108 -0.03 -12.86 2.56
N GLU A 109 -1.28 -13.24 2.38
CA GLU A 109 -1.70 -14.36 1.51
C GLU A 109 -2.30 -13.86 0.18
N HIS A 110 -2.94 -12.69 0.21
CA HIS A 110 -3.69 -12.15 -0.94
C HIS A 110 -3.08 -10.85 -1.51
N ARG A 111 -2.14 -10.25 -0.82
CA ARG A 111 -1.44 -9.06 -1.31
C ARG A 111 -0.17 -9.44 -2.06
N GLU A 112 0.07 -8.68 -3.12
CA GLU A 112 1.21 -8.90 -4.01
C GLU A 112 2.55 -8.76 -3.27
N THR A 113 3.48 -9.66 -3.60
CA THR A 113 4.85 -9.58 -3.10
C THR A 113 5.67 -8.66 -3.99
N LEU A 114 6.42 -7.73 -3.39
CA LEU A 114 7.37 -6.89 -4.11
C LEU A 114 8.53 -7.77 -4.62
N ASN A 115 8.57 -8.01 -5.92
CA ASN A 115 9.62 -8.78 -6.58
C ASN A 115 9.87 -8.25 -8.00
N ALA A 116 10.98 -8.68 -8.62
CA ALA A 116 11.36 -8.27 -9.96
C ALA A 116 10.38 -8.77 -11.03
N GLN A 117 9.77 -9.94 -10.82
CA GLN A 117 8.80 -10.50 -11.77
C GLN A 117 7.59 -9.57 -11.91
N HIS A 118 6.90 -9.28 -10.82
CA HIS A 118 5.66 -8.49 -10.85
C HIS A 118 5.89 -7.01 -11.19
N PHE A 119 6.82 -6.35 -10.49
CA PHE A 119 7.07 -4.91 -10.67
C PHE A 119 8.00 -4.57 -11.83
N GLY A 120 8.70 -5.54 -12.37
CA GLY A 120 9.65 -5.36 -13.47
C GLY A 120 9.20 -6.04 -14.75
N HIS A 121 9.30 -7.36 -14.84
CA HIS A 121 9.08 -8.11 -16.07
C HIS A 121 7.66 -8.02 -16.60
N GLU A 122 6.65 -8.17 -15.74
CA GLU A 122 5.23 -8.05 -16.12
C GLU A 122 4.87 -6.62 -16.51
N SER A 123 5.40 -5.63 -15.77
CA SER A 123 5.22 -4.22 -16.12
C SER A 123 5.86 -3.88 -17.47
N LEU A 124 7.05 -4.40 -17.74
CA LEU A 124 7.71 -4.23 -19.06
C LEU A 124 6.88 -4.88 -20.17
N ALA A 125 6.41 -6.11 -19.98
CA ALA A 125 5.56 -6.79 -20.96
C ALA A 125 4.32 -5.96 -21.29
N THR A 126 3.61 -5.46 -20.26
CA THR A 126 2.45 -4.58 -20.44
C THR A 126 2.78 -3.32 -21.24
N LEU A 127 3.93 -2.70 -20.98
CA LEU A 127 4.37 -1.49 -21.71
C LEU A 127 4.72 -1.77 -23.17
N LEU A 128 5.30 -2.94 -23.45
CA LEU A 128 5.68 -3.34 -24.81
C LEU A 128 4.47 -3.77 -25.67
N GLU A 129 3.46 -4.39 -25.05
CA GLU A 129 2.22 -4.81 -25.69
C GLU A 129 1.26 -3.63 -25.95
N GLY A 130 1.36 -2.57 -25.15
CA GLY A 130 0.50 -1.38 -25.26
C GLY A 130 1.16 -0.23 -26.04
N ASP A 131 0.35 0.75 -26.45
CA ASP A 131 0.82 1.96 -27.12
C ASP A 131 1.30 3.04 -26.12
N PHE A 132 2.00 2.63 -25.05
CA PHE A 132 2.46 3.56 -24.01
C PHE A 132 3.79 4.25 -24.34
N VAL A 133 4.61 3.60 -25.16
CA VAL A 133 5.93 4.11 -25.57
C VAL A 133 5.89 4.46 -27.06
N PRO A 134 6.37 5.66 -27.47
CA PRO A 134 6.46 6.00 -28.89
C PRO A 134 7.24 4.95 -29.67
N LYS A 135 6.74 4.55 -30.84
CA LYS A 135 7.31 3.47 -31.67
C LYS A 135 8.80 3.71 -32.01
N SER A 136 9.20 4.97 -32.19
CA SER A 136 10.59 5.33 -32.47
C SER A 136 11.55 5.10 -31.28
N LEU A 137 11.03 5.08 -30.04
CA LEU A 137 11.82 4.88 -28.82
C LEU A 137 11.73 3.45 -28.31
N LEU A 138 10.77 2.66 -28.79
CA LEU A 138 10.47 1.34 -28.25
C LEU A 138 11.70 0.39 -28.23
N PRO A 139 12.53 0.26 -29.30
CA PRO A 139 13.70 -0.62 -29.25
C PRO A 139 14.74 -0.20 -28.22
N ALA A 140 14.99 1.11 -28.09
CA ALA A 140 15.95 1.64 -27.11
C ALA A 140 15.43 1.45 -25.68
N TYR A 141 14.13 1.73 -25.44
CA TYR A 141 13.49 1.53 -24.17
C TYR A 141 13.53 0.06 -23.73
N GLU A 142 13.14 -0.86 -24.62
CA GLU A 142 13.18 -2.29 -24.35
C GLU A 142 14.58 -2.78 -24.01
N SER A 143 15.60 -2.37 -24.80
CA SER A 143 16.99 -2.77 -24.55
C SER A 143 17.48 -2.33 -23.16
N VAL A 144 17.26 -1.07 -22.81
CA VAL A 144 17.67 -0.53 -21.48
C VAL A 144 16.88 -1.20 -20.36
N ALA A 145 15.57 -1.36 -20.52
CA ALA A 145 14.74 -1.98 -19.49
C ALA A 145 15.15 -3.43 -19.21
N ARG A 146 15.42 -4.23 -20.26
CA ARG A 146 15.89 -5.62 -20.11
C ARG A 146 17.26 -5.69 -19.43
N ASP A 147 18.20 -4.80 -19.78
CA ASP A 147 19.51 -4.74 -19.10
C ASP A 147 19.38 -4.39 -17.62
N LEU A 148 18.53 -3.43 -17.29
CA LEU A 148 18.26 -3.05 -15.91
C LEU A 148 17.59 -4.19 -15.12
N LEU A 149 16.58 -4.85 -15.69
CA LEU A 149 15.90 -5.97 -15.06
C LEU A 149 16.84 -7.14 -14.79
N LYS A 150 17.75 -7.46 -15.71
CA LYS A 150 18.77 -8.46 -15.49
C LYS A 150 19.65 -8.14 -14.28
N ARG A 151 20.04 -6.87 -14.11
CA ARG A 151 20.82 -6.44 -12.93
C ARG A 151 20.01 -6.53 -11.65
N VAL A 152 18.71 -6.20 -11.71
CA VAL A 152 17.80 -6.34 -10.57
C VAL A 152 17.66 -7.82 -10.18
N ASP A 153 17.44 -8.71 -11.16
CA ASP A 153 17.38 -10.16 -10.91
C ASP A 153 18.67 -10.68 -10.26
N ASP A 154 19.82 -10.24 -10.75
CA ASP A 154 21.12 -10.60 -10.19
C ASP A 154 21.29 -10.14 -8.73
N VAL A 155 20.73 -8.98 -8.36
CA VAL A 155 20.73 -8.49 -6.97
C VAL A 155 19.82 -9.33 -6.10
N PHE A 156 18.57 -9.56 -6.55
CA PHE A 156 17.61 -10.40 -5.82
C PHE A 156 18.15 -11.82 -5.60
N ALA A 157 18.78 -12.42 -6.64
CA ALA A 157 19.34 -13.78 -6.55
C ALA A 157 20.51 -13.91 -5.56
N ARG A 158 21.25 -12.81 -5.30
CA ARG A 158 22.42 -12.82 -4.40
C ARG A 158 22.11 -12.31 -3.00
N THR A 159 20.92 -11.76 -2.77
CA THR A 159 20.55 -11.13 -1.51
C THR A 159 19.62 -12.05 -0.73
N GLU A 160 20.06 -12.47 0.43
CA GLU A 160 19.18 -13.14 1.40
C GLU A 160 18.38 -12.06 2.14
N PHE A 161 17.07 -12.13 2.07
CA PHE A 161 16.17 -11.26 2.83
C PHE A 161 14.92 -12.03 3.25
N GLN A 162 14.37 -11.66 4.39
CA GLN A 162 13.09 -12.17 4.84
C GLN A 162 11.99 -11.16 4.45
N PRO A 163 11.05 -11.55 3.59
CA PRO A 163 9.92 -10.67 3.26
C PRO A 163 9.04 -10.45 4.49
N ILE A 164 8.60 -9.22 4.66
CA ILE A 164 7.69 -8.81 5.73
C ILE A 164 6.48 -8.11 5.11
N ARG A 165 5.37 -8.03 5.86
CA ARG A 165 4.22 -7.24 5.45
C ARG A 165 4.59 -5.76 5.48
N LEU A 166 4.27 -5.03 4.40
CA LEU A 166 4.43 -3.58 4.33
C LEU A 166 3.06 -2.93 4.21
N HIS A 167 2.97 -1.73 4.78
CA HIS A 167 1.76 -0.92 4.76
C HIS A 167 1.84 0.13 3.66
#